data_f71beac6e05fa38898fee1bdf0055d50
#
_entry.id   f71beac6e05fa38898fee1bdf0055d50
#
_cell.length_a   1.000
_cell.length_b   1.000
_cell.length_c   1.000
_cell.angle_alpha   90.00
_cell.angle_beta   90.00
_cell.angle_gamma   90.00
#
_symmetry.space_group_name_H-M   'P 1'
#
loop_
_entity.id
_entity.type
_entity.pdbx_description
1 polymer ?
#
loop_
_entity_poly.entity_id
_entity_poly.type
_entity_poly.pdbx_seq_one_letter_code
_entity_poly.pdbx_strand_id
1 'polypeptide(L)'
;MEKCTRKVNSYAVTRSVYLMGLFDWKMVKEEKKENGPSTLYFERDENVPYYEEMVEIEKEISPHMIPFWTLIIPVGIAFSLVTAYLICYLTLKSNFDTMKFFFIFFLPAMAFLLLDTLLFFIRSKQLMKYLQDEQNIVKKAEEKMADLRKRFQAPN
;
A
#
# COMPACT_ATOMS: atom_id res chain seq x y z
N MET A 1 4.57 -22.23 9.91
CA MET A 1 3.32 -21.43 10.05
C MET A 1 3.63 -19.96 9.78
N GLU A 2 3.06 -19.43 8.75
CA GLU A 2 3.20 -18.03 8.37
C GLU A 2 2.23 -17.14 9.20
N LYS A 3 2.67 -15.92 9.54
CA LYS A 3 1.88 -14.97 10.32
C LYS A 3 1.73 -13.66 9.58
N CYS A 4 0.52 -13.11 9.58
CA CYS A 4 0.21 -11.84 8.95
C CYS A 4 -0.64 -10.96 9.89
N THR A 5 -0.42 -9.65 9.84
CA THR A 5 -1.21 -8.68 10.62
C THR A 5 -1.80 -7.65 9.67
N ARG A 6 -3.12 -7.40 9.76
CA ARG A 6 -3.82 -6.39 8.97
C ARG A 6 -4.58 -5.41 9.86
N LYS A 7 -4.45 -4.12 9.54
CA LYS A 7 -5.28 -3.07 10.15
C LYS A 7 -6.43 -2.76 9.20
N VAL A 8 -7.66 -2.90 9.68
CA VAL A 8 -8.87 -2.70 8.89
C VAL A 8 -9.90 -1.88 9.65
N ASN A 9 -10.69 -1.10 8.93
CA ASN A 9 -11.82 -0.40 9.56
C ASN A 9 -12.87 -1.42 10.02
N SER A 10 -13.61 -1.10 11.07
CA SER A 10 -14.58 -2.01 11.70
C SER A 10 -15.60 -2.58 10.72
N TYR A 11 -16.04 -1.78 9.74
CA TYR A 11 -16.98 -2.23 8.70
C TYR A 11 -16.35 -3.20 7.66
N ALA A 12 -15.02 -3.27 7.58
CA ALA A 12 -14.30 -4.10 6.61
C ALA A 12 -13.75 -5.41 7.22
N VAL A 13 -13.98 -5.67 8.52
CA VAL A 13 -13.46 -6.85 9.23
C VAL A 13 -13.94 -8.13 8.59
N THR A 14 -15.27 -8.32 8.49
CA THR A 14 -15.87 -9.54 7.91
C THR A 14 -15.35 -9.83 6.51
N ARG A 15 -15.23 -8.79 5.68
CA ARG A 15 -14.71 -8.89 4.33
C ARG A 15 -13.24 -9.27 4.31
N SER A 16 -12.42 -8.66 5.17
CA SER A 16 -11.00 -8.98 5.26
C SER A 16 -10.78 -10.42 5.71
N VAL A 17 -11.56 -10.90 6.66
CA VAL A 17 -11.51 -12.30 7.11
C VAL A 17 -11.90 -13.24 5.97
N TYR A 18 -12.96 -12.92 5.22
CA TYR A 18 -13.38 -13.71 4.07
C TYR A 18 -12.29 -13.80 2.99
N LEU A 19 -11.72 -12.65 2.57
CA LEU A 19 -10.67 -12.61 1.55
C LEU A 19 -9.41 -13.37 1.98
N MET A 20 -9.00 -13.22 3.25
CA MET A 20 -7.87 -13.97 3.79
C MET A 20 -8.17 -15.46 3.85
N GLY A 21 -9.41 -15.83 4.20
CA GLY A 21 -9.85 -17.24 4.24
C GLY A 21 -9.82 -17.94 2.89
N LEU A 22 -9.94 -17.22 1.76
CA LEU A 22 -9.78 -17.81 0.42
C LEU A 22 -8.37 -18.41 0.22
N PHE A 23 -7.35 -17.82 0.85
CA PHE A 23 -5.94 -18.23 0.81
C PHE A 23 -5.52 -19.00 2.06
N ASP A 24 -6.44 -19.71 2.69
CA ASP A 24 -6.23 -20.54 3.88
C ASP A 24 -5.68 -19.82 5.12
N TRP A 25 -5.77 -18.49 5.15
CA TRP A 25 -5.48 -17.71 6.34
C TRP A 25 -6.61 -17.87 7.38
N LYS A 26 -6.24 -18.23 8.60
CA LYS A 26 -7.15 -18.34 9.75
C LYS A 26 -6.96 -17.13 10.66
N MET A 27 -8.03 -16.42 10.97
CA MET A 27 -7.97 -15.34 11.97
C MET A 27 -7.81 -15.94 13.37
N VAL A 28 -6.74 -15.55 14.05
CA VAL A 28 -6.40 -16.03 15.41
C VAL A 28 -6.87 -15.04 16.47
N LYS A 29 -6.74 -13.74 16.17
CA LYS A 29 -7.04 -12.68 17.13
C LYS A 29 -7.55 -11.43 16.42
N GLU A 30 -8.48 -10.73 17.06
CA GLU A 30 -8.90 -9.37 16.71
C GLU A 30 -8.65 -8.46 17.92
N GLU A 31 -7.96 -7.34 17.69
CA GLU A 31 -7.81 -6.26 18.66
C GLU A 31 -8.60 -5.05 18.18
N LYS A 32 -9.72 -4.78 18.86
CA LYS A 32 -10.58 -3.61 18.58
C LYS A 32 -10.05 -2.39 19.31
N LYS A 33 -9.97 -1.25 18.61
CA LYS A 33 -9.77 0.05 19.25
C LYS A 33 -11.10 0.79 19.31
N GLU A 34 -11.41 1.41 20.44
CA GLU A 34 -12.69 2.11 20.67
C GLU A 34 -13.02 3.16 19.60
N ASN A 35 -12.01 3.88 19.07
CA ASN A 35 -12.18 4.92 18.05
C ASN A 35 -11.20 4.76 16.88
N GLY A 36 -10.93 3.53 16.44
CA GLY A 36 -9.92 3.30 15.42
C GLY A 36 -10.09 2.00 14.65
N PRO A 37 -9.17 1.73 13.72
CA PRO A 37 -9.17 0.47 12.99
C PRO A 37 -8.89 -0.71 13.92
N SER A 38 -9.57 -1.84 13.66
CA SER A 38 -9.27 -3.13 14.26
C SER A 38 -7.96 -3.69 13.70
N THR A 39 -7.20 -4.35 14.56
CA THR A 39 -6.01 -5.10 14.14
C THR A 39 -6.34 -6.59 14.13
N LEU A 40 -6.24 -7.22 12.97
CA LEU A 40 -6.52 -8.64 12.76
C LEU A 40 -5.20 -9.39 12.64
N TYR A 41 -5.08 -10.50 13.35
CA TYR A 41 -3.95 -11.41 13.32
C TYR A 41 -4.36 -12.70 12.63
N PHE A 42 -3.59 -13.11 11.65
CA PHE A 42 -3.85 -14.30 10.85
C PHE A 42 -2.65 -15.24 10.91
N GLU A 43 -2.95 -16.54 10.84
CA GLU A 43 -1.94 -17.60 10.70
C GLU A 43 -2.35 -18.52 9.55
N ARG A 44 -1.35 -19.06 8.83
CA ARG A 44 -1.53 -19.99 7.72
C ARG A 44 -0.55 -21.16 7.85
N ASP A 45 -1.02 -22.36 7.47
CA ASP A 45 -0.14 -23.53 7.39
C ASP A 45 0.61 -23.52 6.06
N GLU A 46 1.93 -23.63 6.13
CA GLU A 46 2.82 -23.71 4.96
C GLU A 46 2.97 -25.14 4.42
N ASN A 47 2.50 -26.14 5.20
CA ASN A 47 2.67 -27.57 4.84
C ASN A 47 1.56 -28.10 3.92
N VAL A 48 0.72 -27.23 3.37
CA VAL A 48 -0.28 -27.66 2.38
C VAL A 48 0.40 -27.93 1.03
N PRO A 49 -0.01 -29.00 0.30
CA PRO A 49 0.69 -29.42 -0.91
C PRO A 49 0.62 -28.41 -2.06
N TYR A 50 -0.31 -27.45 -2.02
CA TYR A 50 -0.51 -26.39 -3.02
C TYR A 50 -0.06 -25.01 -2.54
N TYR A 51 0.78 -24.93 -1.49
CA TYR A 51 1.16 -23.66 -0.85
C TYR A 51 1.81 -22.68 -1.83
N GLU A 52 2.78 -23.13 -2.63
CA GLU A 52 3.51 -22.25 -3.56
C GLU A 52 2.58 -21.65 -4.63
N GLU A 53 1.71 -22.49 -5.26
CA GLU A 53 0.75 -22.02 -6.24
C GLU A 53 -0.29 -21.07 -5.63
N MET A 54 -0.72 -21.33 -4.40
CA MET A 54 -1.63 -20.46 -3.65
C MET A 54 -1.01 -19.08 -3.39
N VAL A 55 0.25 -19.01 -2.98
CA VAL A 55 0.98 -17.75 -2.75
C VAL A 55 1.15 -16.99 -4.06
N GLU A 56 1.37 -17.67 -5.18
CA GLU A 56 1.47 -17.03 -6.49
C GLU A 56 0.14 -16.40 -6.92
N ILE A 57 -0.97 -17.11 -6.73
CA ILE A 57 -2.33 -16.59 -6.98
C ILE A 57 -2.62 -15.40 -6.07
N GLU A 58 -2.26 -15.46 -4.79
CA GLU A 58 -2.44 -14.36 -3.84
C GLU A 58 -1.67 -13.11 -4.28
N LYS A 59 -0.43 -13.25 -4.75
CA LYS A 59 0.39 -12.15 -5.29
C LYS A 59 -0.21 -11.54 -6.55
N GLU A 60 -0.70 -12.38 -7.48
CA GLU A 60 -1.32 -11.91 -8.72
C GLU A 60 -2.59 -11.08 -8.47
N ILE A 61 -3.37 -11.46 -7.46
CA ILE A 61 -4.64 -10.83 -7.12
C ILE A 61 -4.46 -9.63 -6.20
N SER A 62 -3.37 -9.58 -5.44
CA SER A 62 -3.06 -8.45 -4.56
C SER A 62 -2.83 -7.16 -5.36
N PRO A 63 -3.38 -6.02 -4.91
CA PRO A 63 -3.21 -4.77 -5.64
C PRO A 63 -1.75 -4.31 -5.63
N HIS A 64 -1.16 -4.14 -6.81
CA HIS A 64 0.14 -3.51 -6.98
C HIS A 64 -0.01 -1.99 -6.88
N MET A 65 -0.01 -1.46 -5.67
CA MET A 65 -0.09 -0.02 -5.43
C MET A 65 1.29 0.58 -5.19
N ILE A 66 1.47 1.80 -5.66
CA ILE A 66 2.66 2.59 -5.31
C ILE A 66 2.75 2.69 -3.79
N PRO A 67 3.88 2.31 -3.16
CA PRO A 67 4.05 2.39 -1.72
C PRO A 67 3.85 3.81 -1.20
N PHE A 68 3.27 3.97 -0.02
CA PHE A 68 3.01 5.29 0.57
C PHE A 68 4.29 6.13 0.77
N TRP A 69 5.42 5.47 1.04
CA TRP A 69 6.71 6.12 1.20
C TRP A 69 7.16 6.92 -0.02
N THR A 70 6.77 6.49 -1.23
CA THR A 70 7.11 7.22 -2.46
C THR A 70 6.43 8.57 -2.58
N LEU A 71 5.36 8.82 -1.80
CA LEU A 71 4.69 10.12 -1.70
C LEU A 71 5.32 11.01 -0.62
N ILE A 72 5.83 10.42 0.48
CA ILE A 72 6.40 11.18 1.58
C ILE A 72 7.78 11.75 1.22
N ILE A 73 8.60 10.99 0.49
CA ILE A 73 9.98 11.36 0.17
C ILE A 73 10.05 12.67 -0.63
N PRO A 74 9.34 12.86 -1.75
CA PRO A 74 9.38 14.10 -2.52
C PRO A 74 8.93 15.34 -1.71
N VAL A 75 7.88 15.17 -0.88
CA VAL A 75 7.40 16.24 0.01
C VAL A 75 8.47 16.64 1.04
N GLY A 76 9.13 15.65 1.65
CA GLY A 76 10.22 15.89 2.60
C GLY A 76 11.39 16.63 1.97
N ILE A 77 11.78 16.27 0.76
CA ILE A 77 12.85 16.96 0.01
C ILE A 77 12.43 18.39 -0.33
N ALA A 78 11.22 18.61 -0.84
CA ALA A 78 10.71 19.93 -1.17
C ALA A 78 10.69 20.84 0.08
N PHE A 79 10.21 20.34 1.21
CA PHE A 79 10.20 21.07 2.47
C PHE A 79 11.61 21.44 2.95
N SER A 80 12.58 20.52 2.85
CA SER A 80 13.98 20.75 3.21
C SER A 80 14.61 21.85 2.35
N LEU A 81 14.33 21.87 1.04
CA LEU A 81 14.83 22.90 0.13
C LEU A 81 14.26 24.28 0.45
N VAL A 82 12.96 24.39 0.73
CA VAL A 82 12.33 25.65 1.13
C VAL A 82 12.90 26.14 2.46
N THR A 83 13.11 25.26 3.43
CA THR A 83 13.72 25.60 4.72
C THR A 83 15.15 26.10 4.56
N ALA A 84 15.96 25.45 3.72
CA ALA A 84 17.32 25.88 3.41
C ALA A 84 17.34 27.27 2.76
N TYR A 85 16.41 27.55 1.82
CA TYR A 85 16.25 28.87 1.24
C TYR A 85 15.97 29.93 2.31
N LEU A 86 15.05 29.67 3.22
CA LEU A 86 14.71 30.63 4.31
C LEU A 86 15.90 30.89 5.25
N ILE A 87 16.64 29.84 5.61
CA ILE A 87 17.86 30.00 6.45
C ILE A 87 18.90 30.87 5.73
N CYS A 88 19.19 30.58 4.46
CA CYS A 88 20.11 31.40 3.66
C CYS A 88 19.64 32.85 3.55
N TYR A 89 18.37 33.10 3.34
CA TYR A 89 17.78 34.43 3.27
C TYR A 89 17.98 35.21 4.58
N LEU A 90 17.70 34.57 5.73
CA LEU A 90 17.81 35.22 7.05
C LEU A 90 19.26 35.47 7.49
N THR A 91 20.18 34.56 7.10
CA THR A 91 21.59 34.65 7.52
C THR A 91 22.44 35.56 6.65
N LEU A 92 22.24 35.57 5.34
CA LEU A 92 23.06 36.29 4.38
C LEU A 92 22.61 37.75 4.12
N LYS A 93 21.35 38.09 4.44
CA LYS A 93 20.73 39.42 4.31
C LYS A 93 21.29 40.30 3.16
N SER A 94 22.35 41.08 3.42
CA SER A 94 22.91 42.05 2.47
C SER A 94 23.63 41.44 1.26
N ASN A 95 24.12 40.22 1.36
CA ASN A 95 24.84 39.53 0.31
C ASN A 95 23.99 38.43 -0.38
N PHE A 96 22.69 38.40 -0.06
CA PHE A 96 21.79 37.39 -0.58
C PHE A 96 21.30 37.78 -1.98
N ASP A 97 21.79 37.09 -3.01
CA ASP A 97 21.25 37.17 -4.37
C ASP A 97 19.94 36.38 -4.46
N THR A 98 18.84 37.06 -4.19
CA THR A 98 17.50 36.46 -4.14
C THR A 98 17.17 35.65 -5.39
N MET A 99 17.55 36.14 -6.57
CA MET A 99 17.24 35.45 -7.83
C MET A 99 18.01 34.14 -7.99
N LYS A 100 19.31 34.13 -7.71
CA LYS A 100 20.12 32.90 -7.81
C LYS A 100 19.66 31.86 -6.82
N PHE A 101 19.43 32.23 -5.56
CA PHE A 101 18.97 31.29 -4.53
C PHE A 101 17.56 30.80 -4.78
N PHE A 102 16.68 31.63 -5.36
CA PHE A 102 15.36 31.21 -5.79
C PHE A 102 15.45 30.07 -6.81
N PHE A 103 16.26 30.20 -7.85
CA PHE A 103 16.43 29.14 -8.85
C PHE A 103 17.07 27.87 -8.27
N ILE A 104 18.00 28.00 -7.34
CA ILE A 104 18.71 26.85 -6.75
C ILE A 104 17.80 26.04 -5.81
N PHE A 105 16.97 26.69 -5.01
CA PHE A 105 16.19 26.01 -3.98
C PHE A 105 14.70 25.88 -4.33
N PHE A 106 14.09 26.94 -4.83
CA PHE A 106 12.65 26.97 -5.02
C PHE A 106 12.19 26.23 -6.27
N LEU A 107 12.91 26.35 -7.38
CA LEU A 107 12.57 25.65 -8.61
C LEU A 107 12.62 24.11 -8.44
N PRO A 108 13.68 23.53 -7.85
CA PRO A 108 13.67 22.09 -7.54
C PRO A 108 12.57 21.68 -6.56
N ALA A 109 12.29 22.49 -5.53
CA ALA A 109 11.21 22.21 -4.60
C ALA A 109 9.85 22.10 -5.31
N MET A 110 9.56 23.02 -6.23
CA MET A 110 8.35 22.96 -7.07
C MET A 110 8.32 21.72 -7.97
N ALA A 111 9.45 21.33 -8.54
CA ALA A 111 9.52 20.10 -9.34
C ALA A 111 9.19 18.85 -8.51
N PHE A 112 9.68 18.75 -7.26
CA PHE A 112 9.34 17.65 -6.37
C PHE A 112 7.86 17.64 -5.97
N LEU A 113 7.24 18.80 -5.73
CA LEU A 113 5.81 18.89 -5.44
C LEU A 113 4.94 18.50 -6.65
N LEU A 114 5.34 18.86 -7.86
CA LEU A 114 4.66 18.41 -9.07
C LEU A 114 4.76 16.89 -9.26
N LEU A 115 5.94 16.33 -9.00
CA LEU A 115 6.16 14.88 -9.03
C LEU A 115 5.24 14.17 -8.01
N ASP A 116 5.17 14.69 -6.79
CA ASP A 116 4.30 14.12 -5.75
C ASP A 116 2.83 14.16 -6.15
N THR A 117 2.37 15.29 -6.72
CA THR A 117 1.00 15.43 -7.23
C THR A 117 0.71 14.37 -8.32
N LEU A 118 1.64 14.14 -9.23
CA LEU A 118 1.52 13.13 -10.28
C LEU A 118 1.45 11.72 -9.69
N LEU A 119 2.33 11.39 -8.75
CA LEU A 119 2.35 10.09 -8.07
C LEU A 119 1.06 9.85 -7.28
N PHE A 120 0.56 10.87 -6.59
CA PHE A 120 -0.72 10.81 -5.88
C PHE A 120 -1.88 10.52 -6.85
N PHE A 121 -1.92 11.17 -8.01
CA PHE A 121 -2.95 10.95 -9.02
C PHE A 121 -2.89 9.53 -9.61
N ILE A 122 -1.69 9.01 -9.90
CA ILE A 122 -1.51 7.63 -10.38
C ILE A 122 -2.00 6.64 -9.32
N ARG A 123 -1.62 6.84 -8.06
CA ARG A 123 -2.06 5.99 -6.95
C ARG A 123 -3.57 6.03 -6.76
N SER A 124 -4.17 7.20 -6.84
CA SER A 124 -5.63 7.37 -6.74
C SER A 124 -6.36 6.62 -7.85
N LYS A 125 -5.86 6.69 -9.08
CA LYS A 125 -6.41 5.90 -10.20
C LYS A 125 -6.26 4.39 -9.98
N GLN A 126 -5.11 3.93 -9.50
CA GLN A 126 -4.91 2.51 -9.17
C GLN A 126 -5.88 2.03 -8.09
N LEU A 127 -6.08 2.84 -7.04
CA LEU A 127 -7.03 2.53 -5.97
C LEU A 127 -8.46 2.48 -6.49
N MET A 128 -8.88 3.48 -7.28
CA MET A 128 -10.23 3.51 -7.85
C MET A 128 -10.50 2.32 -8.76
N LYS A 129 -9.56 1.97 -9.63
CA LYS A 129 -9.66 0.79 -10.49
C LYS A 129 -9.79 -0.49 -9.65
N TYR A 130 -8.95 -0.64 -8.62
CA TYR A 130 -9.03 -1.79 -7.73
C TYR A 130 -10.40 -1.90 -7.04
N LEU A 131 -10.94 -0.78 -6.54
CA LEU A 131 -12.26 -0.76 -5.88
C LEU A 131 -13.41 -1.07 -6.84
N GLN A 132 -13.34 -0.61 -8.09
CA GLN A 132 -14.34 -0.91 -9.12
C GLN A 132 -14.32 -2.37 -9.54
N ASP A 133 -13.11 -2.94 -9.69
CA ASP A 133 -12.94 -4.33 -10.13
C ASP A 133 -12.96 -5.34 -8.97
N GLU A 134 -13.15 -4.89 -7.74
CA GLU A 134 -12.98 -5.71 -6.56
C GLU A 134 -13.87 -6.98 -6.54
N GLN A 135 -15.12 -6.87 -6.99
CA GLN A 135 -16.01 -8.04 -7.08
C GLN A 135 -15.49 -9.07 -8.09
N ASN A 136 -14.97 -8.59 -9.23
CA ASN A 136 -14.38 -9.45 -10.25
C ASN A 136 -13.09 -10.09 -9.76
N ILE A 137 -12.29 -9.37 -8.99
CA ILE A 137 -11.04 -9.87 -8.38
C ILE A 137 -11.35 -10.98 -7.39
N VAL A 138 -12.35 -10.79 -6.51
CA VAL A 138 -12.79 -11.80 -5.54
C VAL A 138 -13.27 -13.06 -6.26
N LYS A 139 -14.14 -12.90 -7.26
CA LYS A 139 -14.65 -14.03 -8.05
C LYS A 139 -13.53 -14.78 -8.75
N LYS A 140 -12.57 -14.08 -9.35
CA LYS A 140 -11.39 -14.69 -9.98
C LYS A 140 -10.53 -15.46 -8.97
N ALA A 141 -10.39 -14.93 -7.75
CA ALA A 141 -9.68 -15.60 -6.66
C ALA A 141 -10.37 -16.90 -6.26
N GLU A 142 -11.70 -16.85 -6.07
CA GLU A 142 -12.52 -18.02 -5.74
C GLU A 142 -12.40 -19.12 -6.82
N GLU A 143 -12.53 -18.76 -8.10
CA GLU A 143 -12.44 -19.69 -9.22
C GLU A 143 -11.04 -20.35 -9.27
N LYS A 144 -9.97 -19.57 -9.18
CA LYS A 144 -8.59 -20.08 -9.19
C LYS A 144 -8.30 -20.99 -7.99
N MET A 145 -8.72 -20.59 -6.79
CA MET A 145 -8.52 -21.39 -5.58
C MET A 145 -9.37 -22.66 -5.57
N ALA A 146 -10.59 -22.60 -6.09
CA ALA A 146 -11.45 -23.80 -6.25
C ALA A 146 -10.84 -24.79 -7.23
N ASP A 147 -10.29 -24.33 -8.36
CA ASP A 147 -9.62 -25.18 -9.34
C ASP A 147 -8.33 -25.79 -8.75
N LEU A 148 -7.54 -25.00 -8.04
CA LEU A 148 -6.34 -25.45 -7.35
C LEU A 148 -6.66 -26.57 -6.36
N ARG A 149 -7.63 -26.36 -5.48
CA ARG A 149 -8.04 -27.37 -4.48
C ARG A 149 -8.56 -28.65 -5.14
N LYS A 150 -9.33 -28.55 -6.24
CA LYS A 150 -9.81 -29.73 -6.99
C LYS A 150 -8.64 -30.55 -7.55
N ARG A 151 -7.61 -29.92 -8.11
CA ARG A 151 -6.43 -30.62 -8.66
C ARG A 151 -5.69 -31.44 -7.60
N PHE A 152 -5.61 -30.95 -6.38
CA PHE A 152 -4.92 -31.63 -5.27
C PHE A 152 -5.81 -32.58 -4.45
N GLN A 153 -7.14 -32.51 -4.60
CA GLN A 153 -8.10 -33.40 -3.95
C GLN A 153 -8.53 -34.61 -4.85
N ALA A 154 -8.24 -34.56 -6.15
CA ALA A 154 -8.52 -35.66 -7.04
C ALA A 154 -7.66 -36.87 -6.60
N PRO A 155 -8.29 -38.02 -6.24
CA PRO A 155 -7.54 -39.23 -5.92
C PRO A 155 -6.80 -39.72 -7.18
N ASN A 156 -5.48 -39.94 -7.03
CA ASN A 156 -4.69 -40.68 -8.02
C ASN A 156 -5.18 -42.10 -8.16
#